data_71cb92469b1dfc56320e314d5c352052
#
_entry.id   71cb92469b1dfc56320e314d5c352052
#
_cell.length_a   1.000
_cell.length_b   1.000
_cell.length_c   1.000
_cell.angle_alpha   90.00
_cell.angle_beta   90.00
_cell.angle_gamma   90.00
#
_symmetry.space_group_name_H-M   'P 1'
#
loop_
_entity.id
_entity.type
_entity.pdbx_description
1 polymer ?
#
loop_
_entity_poly.entity_id
_entity_poly.type
_entity_poly.pdbx_seq_one_letter_code
_entity_poly.pdbx_strand_id
1 'polypeptide(L)'
;MNKLKKILACMIITLGILYLPEIHANASTVTIDEATFPDSCVRKFAQEQDVNKDGVLSDEERNIVDYALWDWYMAAAYGVDGSHLIDFTGMQNFPKITKVRLQLGCKVNGKEIYWNYKASNLFQCFPHVKQLSIVSFGTKSIELSGESNTLEALDISFENEILKTGEVVCKMYAPNIKEIDITGNISTKSYSLGKCFPKAKYIYLYDTNVGKSGTLDGFQDIETLFISGKKVTDMNLSFLSGITIHRLEIEKTKISKLDMAPLRKTKLNVLDIDNCPIKKINVITFEEYRDC
;
A
#
# COMPACT_ATOMS: atom_id res chain seq x y z
N MET A 1 19.10 -70.63 20.12
CA MET A 1 18.15 -69.80 20.87
C MET A 1 18.29 -68.28 20.68
N ASN A 2 19.42 -67.76 20.17
CA ASN A 2 19.68 -66.32 20.05
C ASN A 2 19.23 -65.66 18.71
N LYS A 3 19.02 -66.43 17.64
CA LYS A 3 18.57 -65.83 16.36
C LYS A 3 17.06 -65.54 16.34
N LEU A 4 16.25 -66.37 16.99
CA LEU A 4 14.79 -66.20 17.04
C LEU A 4 14.38 -64.98 17.88
N LYS A 5 15.10 -64.71 18.98
CA LYS A 5 14.86 -63.51 19.83
C LYS A 5 15.20 -62.20 19.13
N LYS A 6 16.22 -62.17 18.23
CA LYS A 6 16.55 -60.98 17.45
C LYS A 6 15.53 -60.70 16.36
N ILE A 7 14.97 -61.70 15.75
CA ILE A 7 13.93 -61.53 14.70
C ILE A 7 12.61 -61.03 15.35
N LEU A 8 12.25 -61.55 16.55
CA LEU A 8 11.07 -61.10 17.26
C LEU A 8 11.20 -59.64 17.76
N ALA A 9 12.38 -59.22 18.18
CA ALA A 9 12.66 -57.83 18.58
C ALA A 9 12.60 -56.85 17.39
N CYS A 10 13.09 -57.24 16.21
CA CYS A 10 12.98 -56.42 15.00
C CYS A 10 11.53 -56.34 14.47
N MET A 11 10.72 -57.36 14.58
CA MET A 11 9.29 -57.31 14.22
C MET A 11 8.45 -56.45 15.15
N ILE A 12 8.78 -56.40 16.44
CA ILE A 12 8.06 -55.51 17.38
C ILE A 12 8.42 -54.03 17.14
N ILE A 13 9.65 -53.73 16.74
CA ILE A 13 10.07 -52.35 16.41
C ILE A 13 9.44 -51.88 15.08
N THR A 14 9.29 -52.75 14.08
CA THR A 14 8.65 -52.43 12.80
C THR A 14 7.12 -52.33 12.92
N LEU A 15 6.48 -53.04 13.81
CA LEU A 15 5.04 -52.88 14.08
C LEU A 15 4.72 -51.71 15.00
N GLY A 16 5.66 -51.26 15.83
CA GLY A 16 5.51 -50.07 16.67
C GLY A 16 5.61 -48.74 15.92
N ILE A 17 6.24 -48.72 14.72
CA ILE A 17 6.35 -47.51 13.88
C ILE A 17 5.08 -47.28 13.04
N LEU A 18 4.25 -48.31 12.87
CA LEU A 18 2.99 -48.22 12.11
C LEU A 18 1.78 -47.71 12.93
N TYR A 19 1.96 -47.43 14.21
CA TYR A 19 0.95 -46.82 15.08
C TYR A 19 1.51 -45.59 15.80
N LEU A 20 2.19 -44.69 15.06
CA LEU A 20 2.20 -43.32 15.48
C LEU A 20 0.79 -42.79 15.16
N PRO A 21 0.01 -42.32 16.14
CA PRO A 21 -1.19 -41.60 15.81
C PRO A 21 -0.71 -40.49 14.90
N GLU A 22 -1.31 -40.35 13.72
CA GLU A 22 -1.19 -39.09 12.97
C GLU A 22 -1.56 -38.03 13.98
N ILE A 23 -0.56 -37.23 14.39
CA ILE A 23 -0.80 -35.97 15.05
C ILE A 23 -1.41 -35.14 13.95
N HIS A 24 -2.72 -35.26 13.76
CA HIS A 24 -3.48 -34.26 13.08
C HIS A 24 -3.25 -33.01 13.93
N ALA A 25 -2.31 -32.17 13.51
CA ALA A 25 -2.32 -30.80 13.93
C ALA A 25 -3.77 -30.37 13.70
N ASN A 26 -4.50 -30.05 14.77
CA ASN A 26 -5.87 -29.61 14.65
C ASN A 26 -5.87 -28.47 13.64
N ALA A 27 -6.34 -28.76 12.42
CA ALA A 27 -6.45 -27.76 11.38
C ALA A 27 -7.32 -26.65 11.98
N SER A 28 -6.75 -25.47 12.12
CA SER A 28 -7.45 -24.32 12.68
C SER A 28 -8.49 -23.90 11.65
N THR A 29 -9.76 -24.14 11.94
CA THR A 29 -10.87 -23.69 11.11
C THR A 29 -11.39 -22.33 11.57
N VAL A 30 -11.90 -21.52 10.64
CA VAL A 30 -12.48 -20.22 10.90
C VAL A 30 -13.94 -20.23 10.44
N THR A 31 -14.87 -20.05 11.36
CA THR A 31 -16.31 -19.99 11.05
C THR A 31 -16.65 -18.76 10.23
N ILE A 32 -17.45 -18.92 9.19
CA ILE A 32 -17.93 -17.82 8.35
C ILE A 32 -19.27 -17.32 8.90
N ASP A 33 -19.20 -16.49 9.90
CA ASP A 33 -20.37 -15.90 10.56
C ASP A 33 -20.21 -14.39 10.76
N GLU A 34 -21.22 -13.75 11.36
CA GLU A 34 -21.23 -12.31 11.60
C GLU A 34 -20.25 -11.90 12.72
N ALA A 35 -19.92 -12.79 13.63
CA ALA A 35 -18.95 -12.51 14.69
C ALA A 35 -17.53 -12.44 14.14
N THR A 36 -17.20 -13.32 13.19
CA THR A 36 -15.86 -13.39 12.57
C THR A 36 -15.72 -12.38 11.42
N PHE A 37 -16.76 -12.25 10.59
CA PHE A 37 -16.83 -11.36 9.43
C PHE A 37 -18.07 -10.45 9.56
N PRO A 38 -18.01 -9.37 10.35
CA PRO A 38 -19.16 -8.52 10.65
C PRO A 38 -19.72 -7.82 9.40
N ASP A 39 -18.86 -7.41 8.49
CA ASP A 39 -19.27 -6.82 7.22
C ASP A 39 -19.81 -7.89 6.28
N SER A 40 -21.02 -7.67 5.75
CA SER A 40 -21.69 -8.62 4.87
C SER A 40 -20.95 -8.85 3.54
N CYS A 41 -20.23 -7.83 3.05
CA CYS A 41 -19.45 -7.92 1.81
C CYS A 41 -18.19 -8.76 2.05
N VAL A 42 -17.51 -8.55 3.19
CA VAL A 42 -16.33 -9.34 3.59
C VAL A 42 -16.73 -10.78 3.87
N ARG A 43 -17.90 -10.99 4.49
CA ARG A 43 -18.44 -12.34 4.72
C ARG A 43 -18.74 -13.07 3.41
N LYS A 44 -19.29 -12.40 2.39
CA LYS A 44 -19.48 -13.00 1.07
C LYS A 44 -18.16 -13.35 0.39
N PHE A 45 -17.14 -12.51 0.50
CA PHE A 45 -15.80 -12.84 0.05
C PHE A 45 -15.29 -14.14 0.72
N ALA A 46 -15.44 -14.26 2.06
CA ALA A 46 -15.06 -15.46 2.78
C ALA A 46 -15.84 -16.69 2.31
N GLN A 47 -17.15 -16.56 2.05
CA GLN A 47 -17.98 -17.63 1.51
C GLN A 47 -17.56 -18.12 0.12
N GLU A 48 -16.98 -17.25 -0.70
CA GLU A 48 -16.44 -17.65 -2.01
C GLU A 48 -15.14 -18.46 -1.90
N GLN A 49 -14.42 -18.32 -0.78
CA GLN A 49 -13.23 -19.11 -0.51
C GLN A 49 -13.54 -20.47 0.16
N ASP A 50 -14.73 -20.64 0.66
CA ASP A 50 -15.26 -21.91 1.21
C ASP A 50 -15.64 -22.84 0.03
N VAL A 51 -14.66 -23.63 -0.40
CA VAL A 51 -14.77 -24.49 -1.61
C VAL A 51 -15.75 -25.64 -1.39
N ASN A 52 -15.75 -26.23 -0.20
CA ASN A 52 -16.58 -27.37 0.16
C ASN A 52 -17.97 -26.98 0.68
N LYS A 53 -18.19 -25.65 0.94
CA LYS A 53 -19.45 -25.05 1.39
C LYS A 53 -19.95 -25.59 2.73
N ASP A 54 -19.04 -25.88 3.64
CA ASP A 54 -19.39 -26.37 4.98
C ASP A 54 -19.57 -25.24 6.01
N GLY A 55 -19.37 -23.98 5.60
CA GLY A 55 -19.55 -22.79 6.43
C GLY A 55 -18.34 -22.45 7.30
N VAL A 56 -17.22 -23.09 7.08
CA VAL A 56 -15.94 -22.81 7.73
C VAL A 56 -14.81 -22.73 6.71
N LEU A 57 -13.79 -21.96 7.01
CA LEU A 57 -12.56 -21.89 6.22
C LEU A 57 -11.50 -22.80 6.86
N SER A 58 -11.06 -23.81 6.15
CA SER A 58 -9.90 -24.63 6.50
C SER A 58 -8.59 -23.86 6.34
N ASP A 59 -7.51 -24.40 6.87
CA ASP A 59 -6.16 -23.84 6.66
C ASP A 59 -5.79 -23.82 5.17
N GLU A 60 -6.17 -24.85 4.42
CA GLU A 60 -5.93 -24.95 2.98
C GLU A 60 -6.63 -23.81 2.24
N GLU A 61 -7.92 -23.59 2.49
CA GLU A 61 -8.72 -22.54 1.83
C GLU A 61 -8.21 -21.14 2.15
N ARG A 62 -7.78 -20.89 3.39
CA ARG A 62 -7.23 -19.59 3.79
C ARG A 62 -5.85 -19.32 3.19
N ASN A 63 -5.03 -20.37 3.02
CA ASN A 63 -3.65 -20.26 2.57
C ASN A 63 -3.48 -20.15 1.04
N ILE A 64 -4.51 -20.38 0.25
CA ILE A 64 -4.47 -20.18 -1.20
C ILE A 64 -4.72 -18.73 -1.59
N VAL A 65 -5.28 -17.92 -0.70
CA VAL A 65 -5.61 -16.51 -0.98
C VAL A 65 -4.42 -15.64 -0.65
N ASP A 66 -3.69 -15.18 -1.67
CA ASP A 66 -2.51 -14.33 -1.54
C ASP A 66 -2.74 -12.87 -1.97
N TYR A 67 -3.90 -12.60 -2.58
CA TYR A 67 -4.29 -11.31 -3.12
C TYR A 67 -5.73 -10.96 -2.77
N ALA A 68 -5.97 -9.78 -2.23
CA ALA A 68 -7.29 -9.22 -1.99
C ALA A 68 -7.59 -8.11 -3.01
N LEU A 69 -8.46 -8.41 -3.97
CA LEU A 69 -8.95 -7.46 -4.96
C LEU A 69 -10.39 -7.05 -4.61
N TRP A 70 -10.59 -5.76 -4.37
CA TRP A 70 -11.90 -5.16 -4.16
C TRP A 70 -12.15 -4.13 -5.26
N ASP A 71 -12.64 -4.61 -6.38
CA ASP A 71 -12.98 -3.79 -7.55
C ASP A 71 -14.50 -3.56 -7.66
N TRP A 72 -14.90 -2.91 -8.75
CA TRP A 72 -16.30 -2.63 -9.02
C TRP A 72 -17.17 -3.88 -9.18
N TYR A 73 -16.60 -4.95 -9.73
CA TYR A 73 -17.33 -6.21 -9.91
C TYR A 73 -17.66 -6.84 -8.56
N MET A 74 -16.67 -6.93 -7.68
CA MET A 74 -16.83 -7.42 -6.32
C MET A 74 -17.83 -6.57 -5.54
N ALA A 75 -17.71 -5.24 -5.65
CA ALA A 75 -18.65 -4.31 -5.03
C ALA A 75 -20.09 -4.55 -5.49
N ALA A 76 -20.32 -4.70 -6.79
CA ALA A 76 -21.64 -4.99 -7.34
C ALA A 76 -22.17 -6.36 -6.93
N ALA A 77 -21.34 -7.40 -6.99
CA ALA A 77 -21.69 -8.77 -6.60
C ALA A 77 -22.05 -8.88 -5.10
N TYR A 78 -21.38 -8.11 -4.26
CA TYR A 78 -21.61 -8.12 -2.81
C TYR A 78 -22.67 -7.15 -2.34
N GLY A 79 -23.22 -6.32 -3.23
CA GLY A 79 -24.30 -5.39 -2.93
C GLY A 79 -23.83 -4.12 -2.24
N VAL A 80 -22.59 -3.69 -2.50
CA VAL A 80 -22.07 -2.41 -2.02
C VAL A 80 -22.79 -1.26 -2.73
N ASP A 81 -23.27 -0.31 -1.98
CA ASP A 81 -23.84 0.94 -2.47
C ASP A 81 -22.96 2.15 -2.08
N GLY A 82 -23.30 3.33 -2.57
CA GLY A 82 -22.51 4.53 -2.37
C GLY A 82 -22.41 5.04 -0.93
N SER A 83 -23.17 4.47 0.01
CA SER A 83 -23.09 4.79 1.43
C SER A 83 -22.30 3.76 2.24
N HIS A 84 -21.92 2.64 1.62
CA HIS A 84 -21.29 1.53 2.32
C HIS A 84 -19.85 1.88 2.74
N LEU A 85 -19.58 1.66 4.01
CA LEU A 85 -18.26 1.76 4.62
C LEU A 85 -17.79 0.36 4.98
N ILE A 86 -16.96 -0.24 4.12
CA ILE A 86 -16.50 -1.62 4.31
C ILE A 86 -15.59 -1.71 5.55
N ASP A 87 -15.94 -2.61 6.45
CA ASP A 87 -15.12 -3.04 7.57
C ASP A 87 -14.44 -4.37 7.21
N PHE A 88 -13.15 -4.33 6.94
CA PHE A 88 -12.37 -5.52 6.56
C PHE A 88 -12.07 -6.48 7.72
N THR A 89 -12.69 -6.30 8.90
CA THR A 89 -12.56 -7.25 10.02
C THR A 89 -12.90 -8.67 9.56
N GLY A 90 -12.02 -9.60 9.86
CA GLY A 90 -12.06 -10.99 9.38
C GLY A 90 -10.99 -11.31 8.34
N MET A 91 -10.53 -10.31 7.56
CA MET A 91 -9.51 -10.54 6.53
C MET A 91 -8.15 -10.98 7.10
N GLN A 92 -7.87 -10.70 8.38
CA GLN A 92 -6.67 -11.20 9.09
C GLN A 92 -6.62 -12.73 9.17
N ASN A 93 -7.75 -13.42 8.92
CA ASN A 93 -7.80 -14.88 8.86
C ASN A 93 -7.21 -15.46 7.56
N PHE A 94 -6.85 -14.62 6.57
CA PHE A 94 -6.19 -15.02 5.34
C PHE A 94 -4.69 -14.66 5.41
N PRO A 95 -3.84 -15.51 5.99
CA PRO A 95 -2.46 -15.14 6.37
C PRO A 95 -1.52 -14.97 5.19
N LYS A 96 -1.90 -15.39 3.99
CA LYS A 96 -1.09 -15.28 2.78
C LYS A 96 -1.37 -14.01 1.97
N ILE A 97 -2.36 -13.21 2.33
CA ILE A 97 -2.63 -11.95 1.64
C ILE A 97 -1.47 -10.98 1.87
N THR A 98 -0.71 -10.76 0.82
CA THR A 98 0.41 -9.80 0.78
C THR A 98 0.16 -8.63 -0.15
N LYS A 99 -0.86 -8.71 -0.99
CA LYS A 99 -1.25 -7.67 -1.94
C LYS A 99 -2.71 -7.32 -1.74
N VAL A 100 -2.99 -6.03 -1.62
CA VAL A 100 -4.35 -5.50 -1.48
C VAL A 100 -4.57 -4.42 -2.53
N ARG A 101 -5.63 -4.54 -3.32
CA ARG A 101 -6.07 -3.51 -4.24
C ARG A 101 -7.52 -3.13 -3.95
N LEU A 102 -7.74 -1.85 -3.69
CA LEU A 102 -9.05 -1.26 -3.42
C LEU A 102 -9.40 -0.28 -4.55
N GLN A 103 -10.45 -0.56 -5.28
CA GLN A 103 -10.96 0.33 -6.31
C GLN A 103 -12.25 0.99 -5.80
N LEU A 104 -12.10 2.21 -5.27
CA LEU A 104 -13.16 2.95 -4.56
C LEU A 104 -14.11 3.63 -5.54
N GLY A 105 -15.04 2.87 -6.07
CA GLY A 105 -16.08 3.35 -6.97
C GLY A 105 -15.93 2.85 -8.40
N CYS A 106 -17.02 2.99 -9.13
CA CYS A 106 -17.14 2.57 -10.52
C CYS A 106 -18.30 3.32 -11.20
N LYS A 107 -18.38 3.18 -12.52
CA LYS A 107 -19.52 3.64 -13.28
C LYS A 107 -20.20 2.44 -13.95
N VAL A 108 -21.41 2.11 -13.48
CA VAL A 108 -22.21 1.00 -14.01
C VAL A 108 -23.48 1.56 -14.64
N ASN A 109 -23.70 1.28 -15.93
CA ASN A 109 -24.88 1.75 -16.68
C ASN A 109 -25.14 3.26 -16.55
N GLY A 110 -24.05 4.06 -16.56
CA GLY A 110 -24.13 5.52 -16.43
C GLY A 110 -24.33 6.04 -14.99
N LYS A 111 -24.56 5.17 -14.02
CA LYS A 111 -24.66 5.51 -12.61
C LYS A 111 -23.31 5.34 -11.93
N GLU A 112 -22.88 6.36 -11.23
CA GLU A 112 -21.66 6.32 -10.41
C GLU A 112 -21.98 5.68 -9.07
N ILE A 113 -21.20 4.65 -8.69
CA ILE A 113 -21.27 3.96 -7.41
C ILE A 113 -19.93 4.18 -6.72
N TYR A 114 -19.97 4.80 -5.54
CA TYR A 114 -18.78 5.01 -4.72
C TYR A 114 -18.92 4.24 -3.43
N TRP A 115 -17.82 3.74 -2.93
CA TRP A 115 -17.74 3.14 -1.62
C TRP A 115 -16.44 3.57 -0.94
N ASN A 116 -16.34 3.33 0.35
CA ASN A 116 -15.16 3.62 1.13
C ASN A 116 -14.91 2.49 2.13
N TYR A 117 -13.83 2.56 2.85
CA TYR A 117 -13.43 1.59 3.84
C TYR A 117 -13.12 2.25 5.19
N LYS A 118 -13.18 1.46 6.25
CA LYS A 118 -12.83 1.86 7.60
C LYS A 118 -11.32 1.92 7.74
N ALA A 119 -10.73 3.12 7.59
CA ALA A 119 -9.30 3.32 7.54
C ALA A 119 -8.58 2.94 8.85
N SER A 120 -9.28 3.07 10.00
CA SER A 120 -8.67 2.90 11.33
C SER A 120 -8.18 1.48 11.63
N ASN A 121 -8.68 0.45 10.94
CA ASN A 121 -8.30 -0.95 11.16
C ASN A 121 -7.73 -1.65 9.92
N LEU A 122 -7.49 -0.92 8.84
CA LEU A 122 -7.04 -1.51 7.56
C LEU A 122 -5.83 -2.43 7.74
N PHE A 123 -4.78 -1.96 8.40
CA PHE A 123 -3.55 -2.74 8.58
C PHE A 123 -3.65 -3.82 9.65
N GLN A 124 -4.63 -3.75 10.54
CA GLN A 124 -4.97 -4.85 11.45
C GLN A 124 -5.68 -5.98 10.71
N CYS A 125 -6.52 -5.63 9.73
CA CYS A 125 -7.21 -6.59 8.88
C CYS A 125 -6.27 -7.25 7.86
N PHE A 126 -5.21 -6.55 7.41
CA PHE A 126 -4.21 -7.06 6.49
C PHE A 126 -2.80 -7.00 7.10
N PRO A 127 -2.50 -7.80 8.14
CA PRO A 127 -1.26 -7.69 8.91
C PRO A 127 0.00 -8.07 8.13
N HIS A 128 -0.15 -8.78 7.01
CA HIS A 128 0.96 -9.24 6.17
C HIS A 128 1.05 -8.50 4.83
N VAL A 129 0.28 -7.41 4.66
CA VAL A 129 0.27 -6.65 3.40
C VAL A 129 1.64 -6.03 3.13
N LYS A 130 2.15 -6.28 1.91
CA LYS A 130 3.40 -5.72 1.39
C LYS A 130 3.14 -4.68 0.32
N GLN A 131 2.06 -4.82 -0.43
CA GLN A 131 1.69 -3.92 -1.51
C GLN A 131 0.23 -3.49 -1.33
N LEU A 132 0.00 -2.19 -1.23
CA LEU A 132 -1.33 -1.60 -1.15
C LEU A 132 -1.53 -0.65 -2.32
N SER A 133 -2.53 -0.93 -3.15
CA SER A 133 -2.96 -0.05 -4.23
C SER A 133 -4.39 0.41 -3.96
N ILE A 134 -4.62 1.72 -3.99
CA ILE A 134 -5.96 2.31 -3.82
C ILE A 134 -6.24 3.23 -5.00
N VAL A 135 -7.24 2.87 -5.79
CA VAL A 135 -7.70 3.63 -6.95
C VAL A 135 -9.07 4.22 -6.66
N SER A 136 -9.19 5.54 -6.69
CA SER A 136 -10.46 6.22 -6.48
C SER A 136 -11.05 6.73 -7.79
N PHE A 137 -12.30 6.39 -8.04
CA PHE A 137 -13.07 6.88 -9.19
C PHE A 137 -14.04 8.02 -8.86
N GLY A 138 -14.16 8.40 -7.61
CA GLY A 138 -15.12 9.44 -7.22
C GLY A 138 -15.09 9.85 -5.76
N THR A 139 -14.38 9.14 -4.92
CA THR A 139 -14.12 9.55 -3.55
C THR A 139 -13.21 10.79 -3.55
N LYS A 140 -13.61 11.82 -2.82
CA LYS A 140 -12.83 13.06 -2.73
C LYS A 140 -11.57 12.91 -1.89
N SER A 141 -11.53 11.92 -1.02
CA SER A 141 -10.45 11.74 -0.06
C SER A 141 -10.21 10.25 0.23
N ILE A 142 -8.95 9.87 0.28
CA ILE A 142 -8.48 8.58 0.75
C ILE A 142 -7.75 8.81 2.07
N GLU A 143 -8.20 8.18 3.14
CA GLU A 143 -7.53 8.24 4.44
C GLU A 143 -6.73 6.95 4.69
N LEU A 144 -5.47 7.11 5.07
CA LEU A 144 -4.60 6.05 5.57
C LEU A 144 -4.26 6.35 7.03
N SER A 145 -4.51 5.41 7.92
CA SER A 145 -4.22 5.57 9.35
C SER A 145 -3.69 4.29 9.98
N GLY A 146 -2.99 4.40 11.11
CA GLY A 146 -2.42 3.29 11.85
C GLY A 146 -0.98 2.99 11.49
N GLU A 147 -0.53 1.77 11.76
CA GLU A 147 0.86 1.35 11.57
C GLU A 147 0.94 0.07 10.74
N SER A 148 1.95 0.00 9.87
CA SER A 148 2.28 -1.22 9.13
C SER A 148 3.80 -1.42 9.09
N ASN A 149 4.24 -2.53 9.65
CA ASN A 149 5.65 -2.94 9.59
C ASN A 149 5.96 -3.87 8.41
N THR A 150 4.95 -4.22 7.61
CA THR A 150 5.08 -5.15 6.48
C THR A 150 4.97 -4.47 5.14
N LEU A 151 4.35 -3.28 5.07
CA LEU A 151 4.12 -2.56 3.82
C LEU A 151 5.44 -2.10 3.20
N GLU A 152 5.65 -2.47 1.94
CA GLU A 152 6.86 -2.17 1.15
C GLU A 152 6.58 -1.22 -0.02
N ALA A 153 5.34 -1.23 -0.56
CA ALA A 153 4.94 -0.36 -1.66
C ALA A 153 3.51 0.17 -1.46
N LEU A 154 3.32 1.44 -1.78
CA LEU A 154 2.04 2.14 -1.72
C LEU A 154 1.77 2.84 -3.04
N ASP A 155 0.63 2.55 -3.66
CA ASP A 155 0.12 3.21 -4.85
C ASP A 155 -1.26 3.80 -4.56
N ILE A 156 -1.42 5.11 -4.79
CA ILE A 156 -2.69 5.81 -4.63
C ILE A 156 -2.95 6.65 -5.87
N SER A 157 -4.06 6.38 -6.55
CA SER A 157 -4.46 7.16 -7.71
C SER A 157 -5.92 7.62 -7.65
N PHE A 158 -6.17 8.80 -8.24
CA PHE A 158 -7.49 9.35 -8.45
C PHE A 158 -7.80 9.39 -9.94
N GLU A 159 -8.54 8.41 -10.42
CA GLU A 159 -8.90 8.24 -11.83
C GLU A 159 -10.27 8.87 -12.13
N ASN A 160 -10.45 10.16 -11.88
CA ASN A 160 -11.74 10.79 -12.14
C ASN A 160 -11.61 12.00 -13.09
N GLU A 161 -12.31 11.94 -14.20
CA GLU A 161 -12.42 13.08 -15.14
C GLU A 161 -13.18 14.27 -14.53
N ILE A 162 -14.05 14.03 -13.55
CA ILE A 162 -14.95 15.02 -12.94
C ILE A 162 -14.32 15.63 -11.68
N LEU A 163 -13.73 14.81 -10.82
CA LEU A 163 -13.05 15.26 -9.60
C LEU A 163 -11.55 15.45 -9.88
N LYS A 164 -11.21 16.61 -10.42
CA LYS A 164 -9.84 16.95 -10.83
C LYS A 164 -8.79 16.97 -9.70
N THR A 165 -9.18 16.79 -8.44
CA THR A 165 -8.27 16.81 -7.30
C THR A 165 -8.80 15.93 -6.17
N GLY A 166 -8.32 14.70 -6.09
CA GLY A 166 -8.47 13.90 -4.89
C GLY A 166 -7.44 14.31 -3.83
N GLU A 167 -7.74 14.03 -2.58
CA GLU A 167 -6.87 14.33 -1.44
C GLU A 167 -6.49 13.06 -0.69
N VAL A 168 -5.20 12.85 -0.48
CA VAL A 168 -4.67 11.77 0.38
C VAL A 168 -4.49 12.33 1.78
N VAL A 169 -5.17 11.74 2.76
CA VAL A 169 -5.00 12.05 4.18
C VAL A 169 -4.13 10.96 4.80
N CYS A 170 -2.83 11.23 4.93
CA CYS A 170 -1.87 10.26 5.46
C CYS A 170 -1.60 10.52 6.95
N LYS A 171 -2.06 9.61 7.81
CA LYS A 171 -1.85 9.61 9.26
C LYS A 171 -1.24 8.30 9.74
N MET A 172 -0.62 7.57 8.82
CA MET A 172 -0.02 6.28 9.09
C MET A 172 1.49 6.37 9.34
N TYR A 173 2.05 5.29 9.89
CA TYR A 173 3.48 5.07 9.97
C TYR A 173 3.82 3.70 9.36
N ALA A 174 4.65 3.70 8.32
CA ALA A 174 5.10 2.47 7.66
C ALA A 174 6.61 2.57 7.31
N PRO A 175 7.47 2.21 8.28
CA PRO A 175 8.92 2.44 8.16
C PRO A 175 9.62 1.56 7.13
N ASN A 176 8.94 0.53 6.60
CA ASN A 176 9.53 -0.38 5.64
C ASN A 176 9.11 -0.12 4.19
N ILE A 177 8.30 0.90 3.95
CA ILE A 177 7.97 1.34 2.59
C ILE A 177 9.25 1.76 1.88
N LYS A 178 9.41 1.23 0.66
CA LYS A 178 10.50 1.55 -0.27
C LYS A 178 10.01 2.40 -1.43
N GLU A 179 8.76 2.20 -1.84
CA GLU A 179 8.17 2.84 -3.02
C GLU A 179 6.82 3.47 -2.70
N ILE A 180 6.65 4.71 -3.15
CA ILE A 180 5.42 5.49 -3.01
C ILE A 180 5.07 6.05 -4.38
N ASP A 181 3.85 5.78 -4.84
CA ASP A 181 3.25 6.39 -6.01
C ASP A 181 1.96 7.10 -5.59
N ILE A 182 1.89 8.40 -5.77
CA ILE A 182 0.71 9.20 -5.41
C ILE A 182 0.33 10.10 -6.56
N THR A 183 -0.88 9.91 -7.07
CA THR A 183 -1.56 10.85 -7.95
C THR A 183 -2.63 11.61 -7.16
N GLY A 184 -2.47 12.93 -7.02
CA GLY A 184 -3.42 13.79 -6.29
C GLY A 184 -2.77 14.60 -5.17
N ASN A 185 -3.55 15.44 -4.50
CA ASN A 185 -3.06 16.32 -3.43
C ASN A 185 -2.87 15.56 -2.11
N ILE A 186 -1.86 15.99 -1.36
CA ILE A 186 -1.67 15.52 0.01
C ILE A 186 -2.35 16.54 0.94
N SER A 187 -3.18 16.04 1.85
CA SER A 187 -3.97 16.85 2.76
C SER A 187 -3.10 17.69 3.70
N THR A 188 -3.54 18.90 3.99
CA THR A 188 -2.93 19.72 5.05
C THR A 188 -3.13 19.12 6.46
N LYS A 189 -4.02 18.14 6.61
CA LYS A 189 -4.23 17.36 7.86
C LYS A 189 -3.36 16.12 7.93
N SER A 190 -2.59 15.84 6.87
CA SER A 190 -1.65 14.72 6.84
C SER A 190 -0.42 15.00 7.69
N TYR A 191 0.21 13.93 8.16
CA TYR A 191 1.62 14.00 8.53
C TYR A 191 2.44 14.20 7.26
N SER A 192 3.65 14.74 7.39
CA SER A 192 4.57 14.80 6.24
C SER A 192 4.90 13.40 5.74
N LEU A 193 5.04 13.23 4.43
CA LEU A 193 5.30 11.91 3.83
C LEU A 193 6.57 11.26 4.37
N GLY A 194 7.64 12.03 4.58
CA GLY A 194 8.87 11.48 5.13
C GLY A 194 8.76 11.04 6.58
N LYS A 195 7.82 11.59 7.36
CA LYS A 195 7.50 11.06 8.70
C LYS A 195 6.67 9.79 8.63
N CYS A 196 5.75 9.69 7.67
CA CYS A 196 4.97 8.49 7.45
C CYS A 196 5.84 7.33 6.94
N PHE A 197 6.79 7.65 6.04
CA PHE A 197 7.57 6.69 5.25
C PHE A 197 9.06 7.01 5.26
N PRO A 198 9.74 7.00 6.39
CA PRO A 198 11.08 7.57 6.55
C PRO A 198 12.17 6.88 5.71
N LYS A 199 11.93 5.64 5.27
CA LYS A 199 12.89 4.86 4.47
C LYS A 199 12.50 4.73 3.00
N ALA A 200 11.49 5.48 2.55
CA ALA A 200 11.10 5.44 1.14
C ALA A 200 12.25 5.93 0.24
N LYS A 201 12.51 5.15 -0.81
CA LYS A 201 13.60 5.37 -1.76
C LYS A 201 13.12 5.86 -3.10
N TYR A 202 11.97 5.36 -3.55
CA TYR A 202 11.37 5.67 -4.83
C TYR A 202 10.06 6.40 -4.59
N ILE A 203 9.98 7.66 -5.01
CA ILE A 203 8.86 8.53 -4.71
C ILE A 203 8.39 9.15 -6.02
N TYR A 204 7.16 8.78 -6.44
CA TYR A 204 6.53 9.26 -7.65
C TYR A 204 5.30 10.09 -7.28
N LEU A 205 5.29 11.35 -7.66
CA LEU A 205 4.26 12.33 -7.31
C LEU A 205 3.66 12.94 -8.57
N TYR A 206 2.39 12.65 -8.82
CA TYR A 206 1.68 13.14 -10.00
C TYR A 206 0.56 14.10 -9.61
N ASP A 207 0.56 15.29 -10.22
CA ASP A 207 -0.43 16.34 -9.93
C ASP A 207 -0.58 16.70 -8.44
N THR A 208 0.50 16.59 -7.67
CA THR A 208 0.57 16.80 -6.23
C THR A 208 0.90 18.24 -5.86
N ASN A 209 0.47 18.68 -4.68
CA ASN A 209 0.72 20.01 -4.13
C ASN A 209 2.12 20.14 -3.46
N VAL A 210 3.17 19.86 -4.21
CA VAL A 210 4.56 19.86 -3.72
C VAL A 210 5.11 21.25 -3.33
N GLY A 211 4.41 22.32 -3.72
CA GLY A 211 4.78 23.68 -3.33
C GLY A 211 4.51 24.00 -1.85
N LYS A 212 3.71 23.22 -1.15
CA LYS A 212 3.40 23.44 0.26
C LYS A 212 4.56 23.00 1.14
N SER A 213 5.02 23.89 2.03
CA SER A 213 6.05 23.58 3.01
C SER A 213 5.59 22.47 3.97
N GLY A 214 6.50 21.58 4.33
CA GLY A 214 6.30 20.52 5.31
C GLY A 214 5.62 19.25 4.79
N THR A 215 5.03 19.25 3.60
CA THR A 215 4.33 18.07 3.05
C THR A 215 5.27 16.90 2.80
N LEU A 216 6.49 17.17 2.35
CA LEU A 216 7.49 16.17 2.00
C LEU A 216 8.65 16.10 3.01
N ASP A 217 8.56 16.78 4.14
CA ASP A 217 9.61 16.78 5.15
C ASP A 217 9.82 15.38 5.77
N GLY A 218 11.05 15.10 6.22
CA GLY A 218 11.39 13.94 7.02
C GLY A 218 12.03 12.77 6.27
N PHE A 219 12.14 12.82 4.95
CA PHE A 219 12.99 11.90 4.21
C PHE A 219 14.47 12.11 4.53
N GLN A 220 15.25 11.03 4.47
CA GLN A 220 16.69 11.11 4.78
C GLN A 220 17.56 10.85 3.55
N ASP A 221 17.17 9.90 2.75
CA ASP A 221 17.94 9.43 1.60
C ASP A 221 16.98 8.87 0.54
N ILE A 222 16.97 9.48 -0.64
CA ILE A 222 16.06 9.18 -1.75
C ILE A 222 16.87 8.74 -2.97
N GLU A 223 16.53 7.61 -3.55
CA GLU A 223 17.10 7.15 -4.82
C GLU A 223 16.52 7.94 -6.00
N THR A 224 15.18 7.98 -6.07
CA THR A 224 14.49 8.73 -7.12
C THR A 224 13.32 9.49 -6.53
N LEU A 225 13.28 10.80 -6.81
CA LEU A 225 12.11 11.65 -6.66
C LEU A 225 11.66 12.10 -8.04
N PHE A 226 10.49 11.62 -8.44
CA PHE A 226 9.84 12.01 -9.68
C PHE A 226 8.62 12.87 -9.36
N ILE A 227 8.56 14.06 -9.97
CA ILE A 227 7.45 15.00 -9.81
C ILE A 227 6.93 15.39 -11.20
N SER A 228 5.67 15.09 -11.46
CA SER A 228 5.07 15.39 -12.75
C SER A 228 3.64 15.91 -12.62
N GLY A 229 3.17 16.52 -13.69
CA GLY A 229 1.76 16.84 -13.86
C GLY A 229 1.44 18.32 -14.02
N LYS A 230 0.41 18.59 -14.82
CA LYS A 230 0.00 19.94 -15.21
C LYS A 230 -0.61 20.77 -14.06
N LYS A 231 -0.92 20.15 -12.94
CA LYS A 231 -1.42 20.82 -11.73
C LYS A 231 -0.30 21.32 -10.82
N VAL A 232 0.94 20.85 -11.03
CA VAL A 232 2.11 21.34 -10.30
C VAL A 232 2.51 22.71 -10.86
N THR A 233 2.13 23.78 -10.14
CA THR A 233 2.34 25.17 -10.56
C THR A 233 3.48 25.86 -9.84
N ASP A 234 3.84 25.37 -8.68
CA ASP A 234 4.97 25.82 -7.87
C ASP A 234 5.64 24.62 -7.18
N MET A 235 6.86 24.83 -6.70
CA MET A 235 7.64 23.81 -6.03
C MET A 235 8.52 24.43 -4.98
N ASN A 236 8.44 23.91 -3.76
CA ASN A 236 9.33 24.26 -2.68
C ASN A 236 10.27 23.07 -2.41
N LEU A 237 11.54 23.25 -2.77
CA LEU A 237 12.57 22.22 -2.60
C LEU A 237 13.23 22.22 -1.22
N SER A 238 12.74 23.00 -0.25
CA SER A 238 13.37 23.11 1.08
C SER A 238 13.47 21.79 1.83
N PHE A 239 12.55 20.85 1.59
CA PHE A 239 12.57 19.52 2.19
C PHE A 239 13.77 18.67 1.75
N LEU A 240 14.42 19.01 0.64
CA LEU A 240 15.61 18.31 0.14
C LEU A 240 16.91 18.81 0.78
N SER A 241 16.85 19.91 1.55
CA SER A 241 18.05 20.50 2.13
C SER A 241 18.71 19.56 3.15
N GLY A 242 19.96 19.16 2.88
CA GLY A 242 20.75 18.34 3.79
C GLY A 242 20.53 16.83 3.68
N ILE A 243 19.70 16.37 2.75
CA ILE A 243 19.53 14.94 2.46
C ILE A 243 20.36 14.49 1.26
N THR A 244 20.46 13.18 1.06
CA THR A 244 20.99 12.60 -0.17
C THR A 244 19.84 12.30 -1.10
N ILE A 245 19.96 12.70 -2.37
CA ILE A 245 19.05 12.33 -3.43
C ILE A 245 19.85 11.97 -4.68
N HIS A 246 19.66 10.75 -5.17
CA HIS A 246 20.42 10.32 -6.33
C HIS A 246 19.86 10.90 -7.63
N ARG A 247 18.53 10.94 -7.76
CA ARG A 247 17.88 11.45 -8.96
C ARG A 247 16.64 12.28 -8.63
N LEU A 248 16.61 13.52 -9.12
CA LEU A 248 15.45 14.40 -9.10
C LEU A 248 14.97 14.62 -10.53
N GLU A 249 13.76 14.19 -10.83
CA GLU A 249 13.10 14.38 -12.11
C GLU A 249 11.87 15.26 -11.97
N ILE A 250 11.76 16.28 -12.80
CA ILE A 250 10.63 17.21 -12.82
C ILE A 250 10.16 17.31 -14.26
N GLU A 251 8.98 16.79 -14.57
CA GLU A 251 8.50 16.79 -15.94
C GLU A 251 7.04 17.22 -16.10
N LYS A 252 6.71 17.77 -17.27
CA LYS A 252 5.33 18.10 -17.68
C LYS A 252 4.56 18.97 -16.68
N THR A 253 5.27 19.79 -15.90
CA THR A 253 4.68 20.70 -14.90
C THR A 253 4.31 22.05 -15.50
N LYS A 254 3.66 22.90 -14.70
CA LYS A 254 3.42 24.32 -15.03
C LYS A 254 4.29 25.27 -14.21
N ILE A 255 5.38 24.77 -13.65
CA ILE A 255 6.31 25.57 -12.87
C ILE A 255 6.98 26.60 -13.78
N SER A 256 6.87 27.89 -13.42
CA SER A 256 7.49 28.99 -14.17
C SER A 256 8.74 29.56 -13.49
N LYS A 257 8.93 29.25 -12.22
CA LYS A 257 10.07 29.66 -11.40
C LYS A 257 10.53 28.50 -10.55
N LEU A 258 11.83 28.27 -10.49
CA LEU A 258 12.41 27.20 -9.65
C LEU A 258 13.56 27.80 -8.84
N ASP A 259 13.47 27.69 -7.51
CA ASP A 259 14.54 28.07 -6.60
C ASP A 259 15.35 26.83 -6.23
N MET A 260 16.60 26.83 -6.68
CA MET A 260 17.56 25.75 -6.42
C MET A 260 18.38 25.99 -5.14
N ALA A 261 18.21 27.12 -4.45
CA ALA A 261 18.99 27.43 -3.25
C ALA A 261 18.91 26.35 -2.14
N PRO A 262 17.77 25.69 -1.91
CA PRO A 262 17.70 24.59 -0.94
C PRO A 262 18.62 23.41 -1.26
N LEU A 263 18.93 23.15 -2.53
CA LEU A 263 19.77 22.04 -2.95
C LEU A 263 21.26 22.23 -2.67
N ARG A 264 21.68 23.41 -2.23
CA ARG A 264 23.10 23.69 -1.92
C ARG A 264 23.72 22.72 -0.92
N LYS A 265 22.93 22.18 0.01
CA LYS A 265 23.35 21.20 1.02
C LYS A 265 22.91 19.77 0.70
N THR A 266 22.33 19.56 -0.47
CA THR A 266 21.81 18.26 -0.93
C THR A 266 22.86 17.58 -1.78
N LYS A 267 23.13 16.31 -1.51
CA LYS A 267 23.93 15.48 -2.42
C LYS A 267 23.02 15.02 -3.56
N LEU A 268 23.12 15.69 -4.71
CA LEU A 268 22.30 15.42 -5.89
C LEU A 268 23.20 14.94 -7.03
N ASN A 269 22.93 13.74 -7.56
CA ASN A 269 23.72 13.16 -8.66
C ASN A 269 23.14 13.52 -10.03
N VAL A 270 21.80 13.44 -10.16
CA VAL A 270 21.11 13.68 -11.44
C VAL A 270 19.95 14.64 -11.20
N LEU A 271 19.92 15.71 -11.99
CA LEU A 271 18.77 16.63 -12.10
C LEU A 271 18.26 16.58 -13.54
N ASP A 272 17.02 16.15 -13.72
CA ASP A 272 16.36 16.13 -15.01
C ASP A 272 15.11 17.02 -14.95
N ILE A 273 15.02 17.98 -15.88
CA ILE A 273 13.88 18.90 -15.98
C ILE A 273 13.42 18.92 -17.43
N ASP A 274 12.27 18.31 -17.68
CA ASP A 274 11.72 18.18 -19.03
C ASP A 274 10.31 18.76 -19.15
N ASN A 275 10.01 19.36 -20.31
CA ASN A 275 8.67 19.86 -20.65
C ASN A 275 8.05 20.79 -19.57
N CYS A 276 8.89 21.63 -18.92
CA CYS A 276 8.48 22.60 -17.92
C CYS A 276 8.65 24.03 -18.46
N PRO A 277 7.63 24.92 -18.32
CA PRO A 277 7.70 26.31 -18.86
C PRO A 277 8.51 27.23 -17.95
N ILE A 278 9.68 26.81 -17.50
CA ILE A 278 10.52 27.56 -16.55
C ILE A 278 11.10 28.78 -17.23
N LYS A 279 10.74 29.95 -16.73
CA LYS A 279 11.26 31.27 -17.19
C LYS A 279 12.38 31.79 -16.33
N LYS A 280 12.46 31.33 -15.08
CA LYS A 280 13.46 31.80 -14.12
C LYS A 280 13.91 30.62 -13.24
N ILE A 281 15.22 30.37 -13.29
CA ILE A 281 15.90 29.47 -12.38
C ILE A 281 16.83 30.31 -11.51
N ASN A 282 16.69 30.22 -10.21
CA ASN A 282 17.69 30.76 -9.29
C ASN A 282 18.78 29.70 -9.15
N VAL A 283 19.88 29.89 -9.93
CA VAL A 283 20.97 28.91 -9.99
C VAL A 283 21.92 29.18 -8.82
N ILE A 284 22.25 28.11 -8.12
CA ILE A 284 23.37 28.10 -7.19
C ILE A 284 24.61 27.75 -8.00
N THR A 285 25.68 28.47 -7.85
CA THR A 285 27.00 27.96 -8.18
C THR A 285 27.27 26.80 -7.21
N PHE A 286 27.25 25.60 -7.73
CA PHE A 286 27.84 24.47 -7.00
C PHE A 286 29.34 24.78 -6.94
N GLU A 287 29.86 25.04 -5.76
CA GLU A 287 31.31 24.98 -5.55
C GLU A 287 31.68 23.52 -5.87
N GLU A 288 32.53 23.35 -6.89
CA GLU A 288 33.06 22.04 -7.25
C GLU A 288 33.61 21.42 -5.96
N TYR A 289 32.99 20.32 -5.52
CA TYR A 289 33.65 19.40 -4.59
C TYR A 289 34.83 18.77 -5.36
N ARG A 290 35.89 19.55 -5.51
CA ARG A 290 37.23 19.03 -5.74
C ARG A 290 37.80 18.73 -4.38
N ASP A 291 37.49 17.57 -3.86
CA ASP A 291 38.34 17.01 -2.79
C ASP A 291 38.33 15.51 -2.86
N CYS A 292 39.49 15.02 -3.32
CA CYS A 292 40.26 13.83 -3.05
C CYS A 292 39.61 12.45 -3.25
#